data_32ba9fffb0b1e2ff0ea8e41824276756
#
_entry.id   32ba9fffb0b1e2ff0ea8e41824276756
#
_cell.length_a   1.000
_cell.length_b   1.000
_cell.length_c   1.000
_cell.angle_alpha   90.00
_cell.angle_beta   90.00
_cell.angle_gamma   90.00
#
_symmetry.space_group_name_H-M   'P 1'
#
loop_
_entity.id
_entity.type
_entity.pdbx_description
1 polymer ?
#
loop_
_entity_poly.entity_id
_entity_poly.type
_entity_poly.pdbx_seq_one_letter_code
_entity_poly.pdbx_strand_id
1 'polypeptide(L)'
;LHIGDGTLKDDFKFDEDLIELIESSSKKNFNEIVIVGDGLELLTSEKVKEKGMVSYEELLESLDVSLIDRIEERHRDVFKVFREFSKTGDLIYIIGNHDSFLLFKEELRERVRQILGGNEKVKIVPYYLDRQFKTLAIHGNQYDIVNRFFINRKTGQLEQPFGDFMARFMMENFDPLLMRAELPEQSVRDYQNIHPTLDVFQWFDFIRRTFDINVDLQEEWSKNFVKLLKTPFAKVWIDKNWPVLKILAGLFINRHGGMKLGDFMVRMVMATRKFRKTDNLYRQARRMLGAEGMKGFRKAMNNDYFAGYGNGAPAIVPGELKGVIMGHNHRHV
;
A
#
# COMPACT_ATOMS: atom_id res chain seq x y z
N LEU A 1 9.97 -0.92 1.49
CA LEU A 1 10.76 -0.38 2.60
C LEU A 1 9.86 0.21 3.69
N HIS A 2 8.85 0.98 3.32
CA HIS A 2 7.95 1.68 4.26
C HIS A 2 8.68 2.60 5.25
N ILE A 3 9.60 3.43 4.75
CA ILE A 3 10.33 4.40 5.57
C ILE A 3 9.34 5.50 5.98
N GLY A 4 9.06 5.63 7.27
CA GLY A 4 8.02 6.50 7.80
C GLY A 4 8.56 7.75 8.53
N ASP A 5 7.65 8.50 9.16
CA ASP A 5 7.94 9.79 9.80
C ASP A 5 8.26 9.70 11.31
N GLY A 6 8.51 8.51 11.84
CA GLY A 6 8.83 8.26 13.25
C GLY A 6 7.63 8.17 14.18
N THR A 7 6.41 8.15 13.64
CA THR A 7 5.19 7.92 14.43
C THR A 7 5.10 6.47 14.91
N LEU A 8 4.09 6.15 15.75
CA LEU A 8 3.81 4.77 16.14
C LEU A 8 3.50 3.84 14.96
N LYS A 9 3.20 4.44 13.81
CA LYS A 9 2.91 3.75 12.55
C LYS A 9 4.15 3.49 11.71
N ASP A 10 5.29 4.06 12.09
CA ASP A 10 6.56 3.84 11.42
C ASP A 10 7.22 2.56 11.96
N ASP A 11 7.15 1.51 11.19
CA ASP A 11 7.74 0.21 11.50
C ASP A 11 9.18 0.07 11.00
N PHE A 12 9.67 1.03 10.23
CA PHE A 12 11.01 0.97 9.69
C PHE A 12 12.06 1.28 10.77
N LYS A 13 12.85 0.28 11.13
CA LYS A 13 13.91 0.35 12.16
C LYS A 13 15.26 -0.18 11.67
N PHE A 14 15.42 -0.31 10.37
CA PHE A 14 16.54 -0.99 9.74
C PHE A 14 17.46 0.01 9.01
N ASP A 15 17.64 1.20 9.58
CA ASP A 15 18.48 2.24 8.98
C ASP A 15 19.90 1.74 8.73
N GLU A 16 20.53 1.12 9.74
CA GLU A 16 21.91 0.61 9.67
C GLU A 16 22.04 -0.49 8.62
N ASP A 17 21.10 -1.46 8.61
CA ASP A 17 21.10 -2.56 7.64
C ASP A 17 20.91 -2.04 6.21
N LEU A 18 20.04 -1.06 6.01
CA LEU A 18 19.80 -0.47 4.70
C LEU A 18 21.01 0.35 4.22
N ILE A 19 21.65 1.11 5.12
CA ILE A 19 22.89 1.83 4.84
C ILE A 19 23.97 0.85 4.39
N GLU A 20 24.22 -0.22 5.16
CA GLU A 20 25.19 -1.24 4.83
C GLU A 20 24.90 -1.90 3.47
N LEU A 21 23.63 -2.21 3.19
CA LEU A 21 23.21 -2.79 1.91
C LEU A 21 23.55 -1.86 0.74
N ILE A 22 23.23 -0.56 0.83
CA ILE A 22 23.49 0.41 -0.23
C ILE A 22 24.99 0.62 -0.42
N GLU A 23 25.76 0.78 0.66
CA GLU A 23 27.21 0.95 0.61
C GLU A 23 27.91 -0.31 0.04
N SER A 24 27.47 -1.50 0.46
CA SER A 24 28.03 -2.75 -0.08
C SER A 24 27.73 -2.91 -1.57
N SER A 25 26.54 -2.46 -2.00
CA SER A 25 26.17 -2.45 -3.42
C SER A 25 27.05 -1.51 -4.22
N SER A 26 27.35 -0.31 -3.70
CA SER A 26 28.30 0.63 -4.33
C SER A 26 29.70 0.01 -4.44
N LYS A 27 30.20 -0.60 -3.37
CA LYS A 27 31.53 -1.27 -3.35
C LYS A 27 31.64 -2.43 -4.34
N LYS A 28 30.53 -3.12 -4.61
CA LYS A 28 30.44 -4.22 -5.58
C LYS A 28 30.18 -3.75 -7.02
N ASN A 29 30.18 -2.42 -7.26
CA ASN A 29 29.92 -1.80 -8.55
C ASN A 29 28.54 -2.16 -9.14
N PHE A 30 27.50 -2.30 -8.32
CA PHE A 30 26.14 -2.34 -8.84
C PHE A 30 25.81 -1.00 -9.47
N ASN A 31 25.26 -1.04 -10.67
CA ASN A 31 24.96 0.17 -11.46
C ASN A 31 23.54 0.67 -11.24
N GLU A 32 22.68 -0.11 -10.57
CA GLU A 32 21.27 0.20 -10.42
C GLU A 32 20.72 -0.33 -9.09
N ILE A 33 19.91 0.49 -8.43
CA ILE A 33 19.06 0.08 -7.31
C ILE A 33 17.60 0.35 -7.71
N VAL A 34 16.73 -0.66 -7.53
CA VAL A 34 15.30 -0.54 -7.80
C VAL A 34 14.51 -0.72 -6.51
N ILE A 35 13.81 0.33 -6.08
CA ILE A 35 12.83 0.28 -4.98
C ILE A 35 11.49 -0.11 -5.58
N VAL A 36 10.97 -1.30 -5.23
CA VAL A 36 9.79 -1.89 -5.90
C VAL A 36 8.49 -1.50 -5.19
N GLY A 37 8.25 -0.20 -5.10
CA GLY A 37 7.07 0.40 -4.48
C GLY A 37 7.12 0.45 -2.95
N ASP A 38 6.24 1.26 -2.36
CA ASP A 38 6.14 1.47 -0.92
C ASP A 38 7.51 1.78 -0.29
N GLY A 39 8.29 2.62 -0.95
CA GLY A 39 9.58 3.07 -0.45
C GLY A 39 9.40 3.97 0.77
N LEU A 40 8.43 4.87 0.71
CA LEU A 40 8.04 5.76 1.79
C LEU A 40 6.65 5.39 2.33
N GLU A 41 6.47 5.51 3.65
CA GLU A 41 5.18 5.34 4.32
C GLU A 41 4.46 6.69 4.42
N LEU A 42 3.81 7.09 3.34
CA LEU A 42 3.09 8.38 3.30
C LEU A 42 1.65 8.25 3.80
N LEU A 43 1.01 7.10 3.55
CA LEU A 43 -0.41 6.87 3.82
C LEU A 43 -0.76 6.97 5.30
N THR A 44 0.10 6.45 6.18
CA THR A 44 -0.15 6.40 7.62
C THR A 44 0.64 7.46 8.41
N SER A 45 1.21 8.45 7.72
CA SER A 45 1.93 9.58 8.33
C SER A 45 1.04 10.44 9.22
N GLU A 46 1.66 11.16 10.15
CA GLU A 46 0.94 12.09 11.04
C GLU A 46 0.19 13.18 10.26
N LYS A 47 0.77 13.67 9.16
CA LYS A 47 0.13 14.67 8.30
C LYS A 47 -1.19 14.17 7.70
N VAL A 48 -1.23 12.92 7.22
CA VAL A 48 -2.45 12.31 6.70
C VAL A 48 -3.47 12.10 7.82
N LYS A 49 -3.02 11.68 8.99
CA LYS A 49 -3.87 11.50 10.18
C LYS A 49 -4.51 12.82 10.64
N GLU A 50 -3.75 13.92 10.68
CA GLU A 50 -4.24 15.24 11.03
C GLU A 50 -5.40 15.72 10.13
N LYS A 51 -5.47 15.25 8.89
CA LYS A 51 -6.55 15.61 7.94
C LYS A 51 -7.85 14.83 8.18
N GLY A 52 -7.80 13.71 8.90
CA GLY A 52 -8.96 12.87 9.18
C GLY A 52 -9.57 12.25 7.91
N MET A 53 -10.89 12.02 7.97
CA MET A 53 -11.65 11.36 6.90
C MET A 53 -12.22 12.34 5.86
N VAL A 54 -11.40 13.26 5.38
CA VAL A 54 -11.76 14.10 4.22
C VAL A 54 -11.79 13.28 2.93
N SER A 55 -12.39 13.82 1.85
CA SER A 55 -12.35 13.19 0.54
C SER A 55 -10.91 13.00 0.03
N TYR A 56 -10.70 12.07 -0.91
CA TYR A 56 -9.34 11.84 -1.44
C TYR A 56 -8.80 13.07 -2.19
N GLU A 57 -9.68 13.81 -2.86
CA GLU A 57 -9.34 15.06 -3.54
C GLU A 57 -8.88 16.14 -2.55
N GLU A 58 -9.68 16.38 -1.50
CA GLU A 58 -9.31 17.33 -0.42
C GLU A 58 -8.02 16.91 0.29
N LEU A 59 -7.82 15.61 0.50
CA LEU A 59 -6.58 15.09 1.06
C LEU A 59 -5.40 15.45 0.16
N LEU A 60 -5.47 15.12 -1.14
CA LEU A 60 -4.43 15.44 -2.10
C LEU A 60 -4.12 16.93 -2.13
N GLU A 61 -5.13 17.80 -2.18
CA GLU A 61 -4.93 19.24 -2.16
C GLU A 61 -4.21 19.73 -0.91
N SER A 62 -4.49 19.11 0.24
CA SER A 62 -3.97 19.52 1.54
C SER A 62 -2.55 19.03 1.86
N LEU A 63 -2.02 18.06 1.12
CA LEU A 63 -0.67 17.53 1.34
C LEU A 63 0.38 18.43 0.68
N ASP A 64 1.49 18.63 1.36
CA ASP A 64 2.64 19.39 0.91
C ASP A 64 3.96 18.64 1.17
N VAL A 65 5.08 19.21 0.76
CA VAL A 65 6.41 18.60 0.86
C VAL A 65 6.86 18.29 2.29
N SER A 66 6.30 18.94 3.31
CA SER A 66 6.65 18.70 4.71
C SER A 66 6.36 17.27 5.17
N LEU A 67 5.47 16.56 4.45
CA LEU A 67 5.24 15.13 4.60
C LEU A 67 6.54 14.33 4.39
N ILE A 68 7.30 14.69 3.36
CA ILE A 68 8.55 14.03 2.97
C ILE A 68 9.72 14.56 3.81
N ASP A 69 9.71 15.86 4.14
CA ASP A 69 10.76 16.49 4.94
C ASP A 69 10.92 15.82 6.31
N ARG A 70 9.83 15.47 6.97
CA ARG A 70 9.84 14.76 8.25
C ARG A 70 10.49 13.39 8.15
N ILE A 71 10.21 12.65 7.07
CA ILE A 71 10.81 11.35 6.81
C ILE A 71 12.32 11.51 6.55
N GLU A 72 12.73 12.48 5.72
CA GLU A 72 14.13 12.75 5.46
C GLU A 72 14.87 13.14 6.76
N GLU A 73 14.29 13.99 7.58
CA GLU A 73 14.90 14.40 8.85
C GLU A 73 15.10 13.21 9.79
N ARG A 74 14.13 12.33 9.88
CA ARG A 74 14.16 11.12 10.72
C ARG A 74 15.21 10.11 10.27
N HIS A 75 15.32 9.88 8.96
CA HIS A 75 16.18 8.87 8.34
C HIS A 75 17.31 9.52 7.53
N ARG A 76 17.88 10.61 8.02
CA ARG A 76 18.85 11.45 7.31
C ARG A 76 20.02 10.67 6.72
N ASP A 77 20.57 9.72 7.46
CA ASP A 77 21.75 8.96 7.04
C ASP A 77 21.40 7.96 5.94
N VAL A 78 20.19 7.39 5.95
CA VAL A 78 19.68 6.54 4.86
C VAL A 78 19.60 7.35 3.56
N PHE A 79 18.99 8.55 3.61
CA PHE A 79 18.89 9.37 2.40
C PHE A 79 20.24 9.92 1.94
N LYS A 80 21.19 10.10 2.86
CA LYS A 80 22.57 10.47 2.50
C LYS A 80 23.22 9.39 1.64
N VAL A 81 23.11 8.11 2.00
CA VAL A 81 23.73 7.04 1.21
C VAL A 81 23.01 6.82 -0.12
N PHE A 82 21.70 7.03 -0.21
CA PHE A 82 21.00 7.06 -1.50
C PHE A 82 21.52 8.18 -2.41
N ARG A 83 21.70 9.39 -1.87
CA ARG A 83 22.29 10.52 -2.63
C ARG A 83 23.70 10.22 -3.12
N GLU A 84 24.53 9.60 -2.29
CA GLU A 84 25.89 9.20 -2.72
C GLU A 84 25.83 8.14 -3.82
N PHE A 85 24.99 7.09 -3.67
CA PHE A 85 24.80 6.07 -4.70
C PHE A 85 24.36 6.70 -6.03
N SER A 86 23.40 7.62 -5.99
CA SER A 86 22.83 8.24 -7.20
C SER A 86 23.84 9.08 -8.01
N LYS A 87 25.02 9.41 -7.46
CA LYS A 87 26.10 10.08 -8.21
C LYS A 87 26.70 9.15 -9.29
N THR A 88 26.72 7.84 -9.05
CA THR A 88 27.36 6.86 -9.90
C THR A 88 26.40 5.84 -10.51
N GLY A 89 25.34 5.45 -9.78
CA GLY A 89 24.35 4.46 -10.18
C GLY A 89 22.96 5.05 -10.44
N ASP A 90 22.15 4.32 -11.18
CA ASP A 90 20.73 4.65 -11.40
C ASP A 90 19.89 4.22 -10.19
N LEU A 91 19.02 5.12 -9.72
CA LEU A 91 18.09 4.87 -8.64
C LEU A 91 16.65 4.93 -9.18
N ILE A 92 16.01 3.78 -9.25
CA ILE A 92 14.65 3.64 -9.77
C ILE A 92 13.69 3.49 -8.60
N TYR A 93 12.81 4.45 -8.42
CA TYR A 93 11.77 4.41 -7.41
C TYR A 93 10.44 4.10 -8.08
N ILE A 94 9.88 2.93 -7.82
CA ILE A 94 8.56 2.53 -8.30
C ILE A 94 7.54 2.96 -7.26
N ILE A 95 6.45 3.58 -7.70
CA ILE A 95 5.38 4.03 -6.81
C ILE A 95 4.49 2.84 -6.45
N GLY A 96 4.23 2.66 -5.15
CA GLY A 96 3.31 1.66 -4.61
C GLY A 96 1.96 2.25 -4.21
N ASN A 97 1.26 1.60 -3.28
CA ASN A 97 0.00 2.14 -2.75
C ASN A 97 0.21 3.04 -1.53
N HIS A 98 1.20 2.80 -0.68
CA HIS A 98 1.47 3.66 0.48
C HIS A 98 2.08 5.02 0.13
N ASP A 99 2.69 5.12 -1.03
CA ASP A 99 3.24 6.36 -1.58
C ASP A 99 2.52 6.83 -2.85
N SER A 100 1.29 6.38 -3.06
CA SER A 100 0.47 6.65 -4.25
C SER A 100 0.15 8.14 -4.48
N PHE A 101 0.27 9.00 -3.48
CA PHE A 101 0.15 10.46 -3.63
C PHE A 101 1.14 11.02 -4.65
N LEU A 102 2.29 10.34 -4.81
CA LEU A 102 3.30 10.69 -5.83
C LEU A 102 2.79 10.55 -7.27
N LEU A 103 1.70 9.80 -7.52
CA LEU A 103 1.09 9.71 -8.85
C LEU A 103 0.40 11.02 -9.25
N PHE A 104 -0.11 11.77 -8.28
CA PHE A 104 -1.00 12.90 -8.50
C PHE A 104 -0.35 14.25 -8.21
N LYS A 105 0.65 14.30 -7.32
CA LYS A 105 1.31 15.54 -6.89
C LYS A 105 2.77 15.59 -7.38
N GLU A 106 2.99 16.46 -8.38
CA GLU A 106 4.33 16.70 -8.96
C GLU A 106 5.33 17.20 -7.92
N GLU A 107 4.90 18.11 -7.05
CA GLU A 107 5.76 18.68 -6.01
C GLU A 107 6.28 17.62 -5.04
N LEU A 108 5.43 16.62 -4.68
CA LEU A 108 5.86 15.50 -3.84
C LEU A 108 6.85 14.59 -4.58
N ARG A 109 6.59 14.29 -5.87
CA ARG A 109 7.53 13.52 -6.70
C ARG A 109 8.89 14.20 -6.78
N GLU A 110 8.88 15.50 -7.05
CA GLU A 110 10.13 16.26 -7.16
C GLU A 110 10.86 16.30 -5.82
N ARG A 111 10.14 16.44 -4.70
CA ARG A 111 10.77 16.39 -3.38
C ARG A 111 11.38 15.02 -3.08
N VAL A 112 10.70 13.91 -3.41
CA VAL A 112 11.29 12.56 -3.31
C VAL A 112 12.54 12.44 -4.19
N ARG A 113 12.51 12.97 -5.41
CA ARG A 113 13.69 12.98 -6.28
C ARG A 113 14.86 13.70 -5.61
N GLN A 114 14.63 14.88 -5.00
CA GLN A 114 15.66 15.68 -4.33
C GLN A 114 16.29 14.94 -3.16
N ILE A 115 15.50 14.31 -2.29
CA ILE A 115 16.04 13.56 -1.14
C ILE A 115 16.84 12.33 -1.56
N LEU A 116 16.59 11.79 -2.75
CA LEU A 116 17.29 10.66 -3.33
C LEU A 116 18.53 11.04 -4.17
N GLY A 117 18.73 12.35 -4.44
CA GLY A 117 19.92 12.81 -5.17
C GLY A 117 19.70 13.96 -6.15
N GLY A 118 18.47 14.24 -6.56
CA GLY A 118 18.11 15.41 -7.38
C GLY A 118 18.66 15.43 -8.81
N ASN A 119 19.19 14.31 -9.32
CA ASN A 119 19.83 14.22 -10.62
C ASN A 119 19.04 13.32 -11.59
N GLU A 120 19.46 13.26 -12.85
CA GLU A 120 18.83 12.48 -13.93
C GLU A 120 18.85 10.95 -13.73
N LYS A 121 19.71 10.46 -12.85
CA LYS A 121 19.79 9.04 -12.51
C LYS A 121 18.70 8.60 -11.55
N VAL A 122 18.03 9.54 -10.88
CA VAL A 122 16.89 9.26 -10.01
C VAL A 122 15.60 9.33 -10.82
N LYS A 123 14.94 8.19 -10.97
CA LYS A 123 13.69 8.04 -11.75
C LYS A 123 12.56 7.59 -10.83
N ILE A 124 11.46 8.33 -10.78
CA ILE A 124 10.26 7.98 -10.04
C ILE A 124 9.17 7.61 -11.05
N VAL A 125 8.77 6.35 -11.06
CA VAL A 125 7.96 5.75 -12.12
C VAL A 125 6.88 4.81 -11.57
N PRO A 126 5.77 4.61 -12.28
CA PRO A 126 4.73 3.67 -11.85
C PRO A 126 5.13 2.19 -12.05
N TYR A 127 6.09 1.91 -12.90
CA TYR A 127 6.72 0.61 -13.12
C TYR A 127 8.04 0.79 -13.88
N TYR A 128 8.88 -0.23 -13.84
CA TYR A 128 10.17 -0.22 -14.53
C TYR A 128 10.35 -1.48 -15.39
N LEU A 129 10.77 -1.29 -16.63
CA LEU A 129 11.10 -2.36 -17.56
C LEU A 129 12.61 -2.33 -17.85
N ASP A 130 13.33 -3.25 -17.25
CA ASP A 130 14.71 -3.52 -17.63
C ASP A 130 14.72 -4.24 -18.99
N ARG A 131 15.23 -3.53 -20.01
CA ARG A 131 15.28 -4.05 -21.37
C ARG A 131 16.39 -5.07 -21.59
N GLN A 132 17.49 -4.96 -20.84
CA GLN A 132 18.63 -5.88 -20.95
C GLN A 132 18.26 -7.26 -20.42
N PHE A 133 17.68 -7.31 -19.23
CA PHE A 133 17.25 -8.56 -18.60
C PHE A 133 15.82 -8.96 -18.97
N LYS A 134 15.11 -8.13 -19.73
CA LYS A 134 13.68 -8.33 -20.06
C LYS A 134 12.82 -8.55 -18.82
N THR A 135 13.10 -7.81 -17.77
CA THR A 135 12.44 -7.93 -16.46
C THR A 135 11.56 -6.72 -16.19
N LEU A 136 10.29 -6.99 -15.87
CA LEU A 136 9.34 -5.98 -15.42
C LEU A 136 9.34 -5.93 -13.90
N ALA A 137 9.64 -4.77 -13.32
CA ALA A 137 9.43 -4.47 -11.92
C ALA A 137 8.20 -3.58 -11.76
N ILE A 138 7.27 -3.98 -10.91
CA ILE A 138 6.03 -3.26 -10.61
C ILE A 138 5.62 -3.56 -9.17
N HIS A 139 5.03 -2.60 -8.46
CA HIS A 139 4.64 -2.86 -7.07
C HIS A 139 3.64 -4.02 -6.95
N GLY A 140 2.58 -4.02 -7.75
CA GLY A 140 1.65 -5.15 -7.83
C GLY A 140 0.30 -4.91 -7.15
N ASN A 141 0.13 -3.83 -6.39
CA ASN A 141 -1.15 -3.44 -5.77
C ASN A 141 -2.29 -3.29 -6.79
N GLN A 142 -1.98 -2.98 -8.05
CA GLN A 142 -2.93 -2.89 -9.16
C GLN A 142 -3.73 -4.19 -9.37
N TYR A 143 -3.19 -5.32 -8.96
CA TYR A 143 -3.83 -6.64 -9.04
C TYR A 143 -4.52 -7.05 -7.73
N ASP A 144 -4.39 -6.25 -6.69
CA ASP A 144 -5.10 -6.44 -5.43
C ASP A 144 -6.40 -5.61 -5.43
N ILE A 145 -7.53 -6.29 -5.33
CA ILE A 145 -8.85 -5.65 -5.36
C ILE A 145 -9.06 -4.63 -4.23
N VAL A 146 -8.33 -4.78 -3.13
CA VAL A 146 -8.41 -3.91 -1.94
C VAL A 146 -7.51 -2.68 -2.12
N ASN A 147 -6.32 -2.86 -2.71
CA ASN A 147 -5.28 -1.83 -2.76
C ASN A 147 -5.08 -1.21 -4.15
N ARG A 148 -6.03 -1.37 -5.06
CA ARG A 148 -6.02 -0.71 -6.37
C ARG A 148 -6.99 0.46 -6.42
N PHE A 149 -6.66 1.47 -7.20
CA PHE A 149 -7.61 2.49 -7.62
C PHE A 149 -8.75 1.88 -8.46
N PHE A 150 -9.87 2.56 -8.49
CA PHE A 150 -10.99 2.13 -9.33
C PHE A 150 -11.78 3.32 -9.88
N ILE A 151 -12.47 3.10 -10.98
CA ILE A 151 -13.38 4.10 -11.54
C ILE A 151 -14.78 3.89 -10.98
N ASN A 152 -15.35 4.91 -10.39
CA ASN A 152 -16.71 4.93 -9.92
C ASN A 152 -17.68 4.82 -11.11
N ARG A 153 -18.50 3.79 -11.13
CA ARG A 153 -19.41 3.53 -12.26
C ARG A 153 -20.48 4.60 -12.47
N LYS A 154 -20.81 5.37 -11.42
CA LYS A 154 -21.86 6.39 -11.49
C LYS A 154 -21.35 7.74 -11.92
N THR A 155 -20.18 8.14 -11.41
CA THR A 155 -19.60 9.47 -11.62
C THR A 155 -18.53 9.48 -12.70
N GLY A 156 -17.93 8.33 -13.02
CA GLY A 156 -16.77 8.24 -13.90
C GLY A 156 -15.46 8.72 -13.24
N GLN A 157 -15.50 9.13 -11.97
CA GLN A 157 -14.35 9.65 -11.25
C GLN A 157 -13.44 8.52 -10.75
N LEU A 158 -12.16 8.84 -10.64
CA LEU A 158 -11.16 7.98 -10.02
C LEU A 158 -11.35 8.00 -8.49
N GLU A 159 -11.43 6.83 -7.90
CA GLU A 159 -11.56 6.64 -6.46
C GLU A 159 -10.29 6.01 -5.90
N GLN A 160 -9.95 6.38 -4.66
CA GLN A 160 -8.83 5.81 -3.91
C GLN A 160 -9.00 4.29 -3.69
N PRO A 161 -7.90 3.57 -3.38
CA PRO A 161 -7.99 2.18 -2.92
C PRO A 161 -8.86 2.04 -1.67
N PHE A 162 -9.58 0.93 -1.57
CA PHE A 162 -10.36 0.64 -0.36
C PHE A 162 -9.45 0.43 0.86
N GLY A 163 -8.27 -0.15 0.64
CA GLY A 163 -7.26 -0.35 1.69
C GLY A 163 -6.81 0.97 2.30
N ASP A 164 -6.55 1.98 1.47
CA ASP A 164 -6.14 3.31 1.92
C ASP A 164 -7.25 3.99 2.74
N PHE A 165 -8.49 3.91 2.24
CA PHE A 165 -9.65 4.42 2.98
C PHE A 165 -9.82 3.70 4.32
N MET A 166 -9.68 2.38 4.34
CA MET A 166 -9.76 1.56 5.55
C MET A 166 -8.65 1.91 6.54
N ALA A 167 -7.41 2.08 6.08
CA ALA A 167 -6.29 2.46 6.93
C ALA A 167 -6.55 3.80 7.62
N ARG A 168 -6.96 4.84 6.88
CA ARG A 168 -7.31 6.14 7.42
C ARG A 168 -8.50 6.07 8.40
N PHE A 169 -9.53 5.33 8.04
CA PHE A 169 -10.70 5.15 8.91
C PHE A 169 -10.33 4.48 10.23
N MET A 170 -9.49 3.45 10.21
CA MET A 170 -9.04 2.77 11.43
C MET A 170 -8.10 3.65 12.25
N MET A 171 -7.22 4.44 11.64
CA MET A 171 -6.40 5.43 12.34
C MET A 171 -7.24 6.42 13.15
N GLU A 172 -8.38 6.84 12.62
CA GLU A 172 -9.26 7.80 13.31
C GLU A 172 -10.13 7.13 14.38
N ASN A 173 -10.67 5.94 14.10
CA ASN A 173 -11.75 5.36 14.90
C ASN A 173 -11.30 4.21 15.82
N PHE A 174 -10.25 3.47 15.47
CA PHE A 174 -9.79 2.29 16.23
C PHE A 174 -8.47 2.52 16.96
N ASP A 175 -7.49 3.15 16.33
CA ASP A 175 -6.16 3.34 16.94
C ASP A 175 -6.20 4.12 18.26
N PRO A 176 -7.08 5.12 18.47
CA PRO A 176 -7.21 5.76 19.79
C PRO A 176 -7.66 4.80 20.88
N LEU A 177 -8.43 3.76 20.54
CA LEU A 177 -8.83 2.71 21.50
C LEU A 177 -7.66 1.79 21.81
N LEU A 178 -6.89 1.43 20.78
CA LEU A 178 -5.68 0.63 20.92
C LEU A 178 -4.65 1.31 21.82
N MET A 179 -4.46 2.62 21.66
CA MET A 179 -3.57 3.42 22.52
C MET A 179 -4.02 3.48 23.98
N ARG A 180 -5.34 3.49 24.23
CA ARG A 180 -5.89 3.48 25.60
C ARG A 180 -5.84 2.12 26.28
N ALA A 181 -5.61 1.05 25.53
CA ALA A 181 -5.52 -0.29 26.07
C ALA A 181 -4.21 -0.57 26.83
N GLU A 182 -3.32 0.45 26.95
CA GLU A 182 -2.04 0.39 27.69
C GLU A 182 -1.15 -0.80 27.27
N LEU A 183 -1.23 -1.19 26.00
CA LEU A 183 -0.39 -2.25 25.45
C LEU A 183 1.07 -1.79 25.31
N PRO A 184 2.04 -2.72 25.40
CA PRO A 184 3.41 -2.41 25.05
C PRO A 184 3.50 -1.82 23.63
N GLU A 185 4.32 -0.79 23.45
CA GLU A 185 4.49 -0.08 22.17
C GLU A 185 4.77 -1.04 21.02
N GLN A 186 5.62 -2.05 21.23
CA GLN A 186 5.93 -3.05 20.23
C GLN A 186 4.68 -3.82 19.77
N SER A 187 3.79 -4.19 20.68
CA SER A 187 2.53 -4.88 20.32
C SER A 187 1.62 -4.01 19.48
N VAL A 188 1.57 -2.69 19.75
CA VAL A 188 0.81 -1.73 18.95
C VAL A 188 1.41 -1.60 17.55
N ARG A 189 2.74 -1.55 17.43
CA ARG A 189 3.44 -1.52 16.15
C ARG A 189 3.18 -2.80 15.34
N ASP A 190 3.29 -3.97 15.96
CA ASP A 190 3.09 -5.26 15.29
C ASP A 190 1.68 -5.43 14.71
N TYR A 191 0.68 -4.76 15.26
CA TYR A 191 -0.70 -4.79 14.72
C TYR A 191 -0.77 -4.42 13.24
N GLN A 192 0.07 -3.53 12.75
CA GLN A 192 0.04 -3.05 11.37
C GLN A 192 0.77 -3.96 10.40
N ASN A 193 1.75 -4.71 10.92
CA ASN A 193 2.52 -5.68 10.15
C ASN A 193 1.80 -7.01 9.95
N ILE A 194 0.55 -7.14 10.43
CA ILE A 194 -0.21 -8.38 10.30
C ILE A 194 -0.63 -8.60 8.85
N HIS A 195 -0.01 -9.56 8.21
CA HIS A 195 -0.33 -9.97 6.85
C HIS A 195 -0.61 -11.48 6.76
N PRO A 196 -1.72 -11.90 6.15
CA PRO A 196 -2.80 -11.06 5.58
C PRO A 196 -3.58 -10.32 6.67
N THR A 197 -4.15 -9.17 6.32
CA THR A 197 -4.88 -8.27 7.25
C THR A 197 -5.92 -8.98 8.14
N LEU A 198 -6.43 -10.12 7.70
CA LEU A 198 -7.43 -10.88 8.43
C LEU A 198 -6.83 -11.76 9.55
N ASP A 199 -5.51 -11.94 9.58
CA ASP A 199 -4.83 -12.59 10.71
C ASP A 199 -4.81 -11.67 11.95
N VAL A 200 -5.29 -10.43 11.82
CA VAL A 200 -5.55 -9.52 12.95
C VAL A 200 -6.40 -10.17 14.05
N PHE A 201 -7.30 -11.09 13.71
CA PHE A 201 -8.08 -11.81 14.71
C PHE A 201 -7.23 -12.76 15.55
N GLN A 202 -6.20 -13.37 14.98
CA GLN A 202 -5.24 -14.18 15.73
C GLN A 202 -4.40 -13.30 16.68
N TRP A 203 -4.05 -12.10 16.20
CA TRP A 203 -3.37 -11.11 17.02
C TRP A 203 -4.25 -10.65 18.21
N PHE A 204 -5.55 -10.37 17.99
CA PHE A 204 -6.47 -10.05 19.09
C PHE A 204 -6.55 -11.19 20.11
N ASP A 205 -6.62 -12.44 19.66
CA ASP A 205 -6.59 -13.60 20.54
C ASP A 205 -5.28 -13.70 21.34
N PHE A 206 -4.14 -13.40 20.72
CA PHE A 206 -2.85 -13.33 21.39
C PHE A 206 -2.84 -12.22 22.45
N ILE A 207 -3.22 -11.01 22.11
CA ILE A 207 -3.26 -9.86 23.03
C ILE A 207 -4.14 -10.16 24.22
N ARG A 208 -5.35 -10.66 24.01
CA ARG A 208 -6.29 -11.01 25.09
C ARG A 208 -5.75 -12.08 26.05
N ARG A 209 -4.95 -13.02 25.53
CA ARG A 209 -4.35 -14.10 26.38
C ARG A 209 -3.11 -13.64 27.12
N THR A 210 -2.40 -12.65 26.59
CA THR A 210 -1.08 -12.23 27.07
C THR A 210 -1.17 -11.04 28.01
N PHE A 211 -2.12 -10.14 27.77
CA PHE A 211 -2.25 -8.89 28.51
C PHE A 211 -3.63 -8.80 29.18
N ASP A 212 -3.65 -8.29 30.41
CA ASP A 212 -4.90 -7.99 31.12
C ASP A 212 -5.42 -6.62 30.68
N ILE A 213 -6.24 -6.63 29.62
CA ILE A 213 -6.83 -5.42 29.04
C ILE A 213 -8.33 -5.37 29.29
N ASN A 214 -8.82 -4.20 29.68
CA ASN A 214 -10.25 -3.98 29.99
C ASN A 214 -11.12 -3.72 28.75
N VAL A 215 -10.55 -3.84 27.53
CA VAL A 215 -11.23 -3.54 26.26
C VAL A 215 -11.22 -4.78 25.38
N ASP A 216 -12.37 -5.18 24.87
CA ASP A 216 -12.45 -6.20 23.82
C ASP A 216 -12.09 -5.55 22.47
N LEU A 217 -10.79 -5.58 22.15
CA LEU A 217 -10.26 -5.00 20.91
C LEU A 217 -10.86 -5.65 19.66
N GLN A 218 -11.18 -6.95 19.71
CA GLN A 218 -11.81 -7.66 18.60
C GLN A 218 -13.23 -7.14 18.37
N GLU A 219 -13.99 -6.93 19.42
CA GLU A 219 -15.34 -6.37 19.32
C GLU A 219 -15.31 -4.94 18.81
N GLU A 220 -14.41 -4.11 19.32
CA GLU A 220 -14.26 -2.72 18.91
C GLU A 220 -13.78 -2.60 17.46
N TRP A 221 -12.82 -3.42 17.03
CA TRP A 221 -12.40 -3.49 15.64
C TRP A 221 -13.58 -3.87 14.72
N SER A 222 -14.33 -4.90 15.10
CA SER A 222 -15.49 -5.38 14.35
C SER A 222 -16.58 -4.32 14.22
N LYS A 223 -16.86 -3.58 15.31
CA LYS A 223 -17.80 -2.44 15.31
C LYS A 223 -17.34 -1.36 14.32
N ASN A 224 -16.06 -1.00 14.36
CA ASN A 224 -15.52 0.02 13.49
C ASN A 224 -15.50 -0.45 12.02
N PHE A 225 -15.19 -1.72 11.76
CA PHE A 225 -15.27 -2.27 10.41
C PHE A 225 -16.70 -2.26 9.85
N VAL A 226 -17.72 -2.55 10.68
CA VAL A 226 -19.14 -2.42 10.28
C VAL A 226 -19.51 -0.97 9.99
N LYS A 227 -19.02 0.00 10.80
CA LYS A 227 -19.22 1.43 10.52
C LYS A 227 -18.60 1.83 9.18
N LEU A 228 -17.36 1.39 8.92
CA LEU A 228 -16.65 1.60 7.65
C LEU A 228 -17.48 1.09 6.46
N LEU A 229 -18.00 -0.14 6.52
CA LEU A 229 -18.81 -0.73 5.45
C LEU A 229 -20.13 0.05 5.19
N LYS A 230 -20.61 0.81 6.16
CA LYS A 230 -21.81 1.68 6.02
C LYS A 230 -21.51 3.02 5.35
N THR A 231 -20.26 3.41 5.21
CA THR A 231 -19.88 4.67 4.56
C THR A 231 -20.31 4.72 3.09
N PRO A 232 -20.57 5.92 2.54
CA PRO A 232 -20.88 6.07 1.11
C PRO A 232 -19.80 5.49 0.21
N PHE A 233 -18.53 5.72 0.53
CA PHE A 233 -17.39 5.23 -0.22
C PHE A 233 -17.34 3.69 -0.27
N ALA A 234 -17.44 3.03 0.89
CA ALA A 234 -17.44 1.56 0.95
C ALA A 234 -18.58 0.94 0.13
N LYS A 235 -19.77 1.58 0.13
CA LYS A 235 -20.91 1.15 -0.70
C LYS A 235 -20.60 1.25 -2.18
N VAL A 236 -19.94 2.31 -2.63
CA VAL A 236 -19.51 2.47 -4.04
C VAL A 236 -18.51 1.37 -4.42
N TRP A 237 -17.53 1.11 -3.57
CA TRP A 237 -16.54 0.07 -3.79
C TRP A 237 -17.14 -1.33 -3.84
N ILE A 238 -18.08 -1.66 -2.92
CA ILE A 238 -18.82 -2.93 -2.92
C ILE A 238 -19.66 -3.07 -4.20
N ASP A 239 -20.33 -2.01 -4.62
CA ASP A 239 -21.14 -2.00 -5.84
C ASP A 239 -20.29 -2.26 -7.09
N LYS A 240 -19.09 -1.71 -7.13
CA LYS A 240 -18.13 -1.92 -8.22
C LYS A 240 -17.61 -3.35 -8.29
N ASN A 241 -17.20 -3.91 -7.16
CA ASN A 241 -16.44 -5.15 -7.11
C ASN A 241 -17.28 -6.39 -6.82
N TRP A 242 -18.40 -6.23 -6.08
CA TRP A 242 -19.30 -7.32 -5.69
C TRP A 242 -20.79 -6.92 -5.73
N PRO A 243 -21.33 -6.66 -6.91
CA PRO A 243 -22.74 -6.22 -7.03
C PRO A 243 -23.74 -7.21 -6.43
N VAL A 244 -23.45 -8.52 -6.43
CA VAL A 244 -24.30 -9.54 -5.80
C VAL A 244 -24.26 -9.47 -4.28
N LEU A 245 -23.09 -9.16 -3.68
CA LEU A 245 -22.98 -9.00 -2.22
C LEU A 245 -23.67 -7.75 -1.72
N LYS A 246 -23.91 -6.74 -2.57
CA LYS A 246 -24.70 -5.55 -2.21
C LYS A 246 -26.13 -5.94 -1.80
N ILE A 247 -26.74 -6.88 -2.50
CA ILE A 247 -28.10 -7.36 -2.18
C ILE A 247 -28.09 -8.10 -0.84
N LEU A 248 -27.10 -8.98 -0.64
CA LEU A 248 -26.94 -9.71 0.62
C LEU A 248 -26.55 -8.79 1.78
N ALA A 249 -25.60 -7.89 1.59
CA ALA A 249 -25.19 -6.91 2.61
C ALA A 249 -26.35 -5.98 3.00
N GLY A 250 -27.16 -5.53 2.04
CA GLY A 250 -28.34 -4.71 2.31
C GLY A 250 -29.41 -5.47 3.14
N LEU A 251 -29.60 -6.75 2.88
CA LEU A 251 -30.51 -7.60 3.65
C LEU A 251 -30.00 -7.87 5.07
N PHE A 252 -28.70 -8.00 5.24
CA PHE A 252 -28.08 -8.42 6.49
C PHE A 252 -27.67 -7.26 7.40
N ILE A 253 -27.21 -6.14 6.87
CA ILE A 253 -26.80 -4.98 7.66
C ILE A 253 -28.01 -4.25 8.27
N ASN A 254 -29.18 -4.33 7.61
CA ASN A 254 -30.38 -3.60 8.03
C ASN A 254 -31.42 -4.43 8.85
N ARG A 255 -31.23 -5.74 8.95
CA ARG A 255 -32.19 -6.64 9.66
C ARG A 255 -31.48 -7.53 10.66
N HIS A 256 -31.57 -7.25 11.96
CA HIS A 256 -31.27 -8.12 13.10
C HIS A 256 -29.81 -8.54 13.37
N GLY A 257 -29.24 -8.11 14.46
CA GLY A 257 -28.10 -8.73 15.13
C GLY A 257 -26.69 -8.35 14.64
N GLY A 258 -26.47 -7.11 14.33
CA GLY A 258 -25.27 -6.46 13.73
C GLY A 258 -23.87 -7.04 14.00
N MET A 259 -23.55 -7.54 15.19
CA MET A 259 -22.19 -7.99 15.52
C MET A 259 -21.88 -9.44 15.12
N LYS A 260 -22.74 -10.39 15.46
CA LYS A 260 -22.52 -11.80 15.07
C LYS A 260 -22.49 -12.01 13.57
N LEU A 261 -23.13 -11.12 12.83
CA LEU A 261 -23.19 -11.17 11.39
C LEU A 261 -21.99 -10.48 10.75
N GLY A 262 -21.44 -9.42 11.34
CA GLY A 262 -20.14 -8.85 10.94
C GLY A 262 -19.04 -9.89 11.02
N ASP A 263 -18.97 -10.61 12.14
CA ASP A 263 -18.03 -11.72 12.33
C ASP A 263 -18.26 -12.85 11.32
N PHE A 264 -19.51 -13.24 11.06
CA PHE A 264 -19.84 -14.23 10.04
C PHE A 264 -19.48 -13.77 8.62
N MET A 265 -19.74 -12.49 8.28
CA MET A 265 -19.38 -11.92 6.98
C MET A 265 -17.86 -11.87 6.81
N VAL A 266 -17.13 -11.45 7.83
CA VAL A 266 -15.67 -11.48 7.85
C VAL A 266 -15.18 -12.91 7.65
N ARG A 267 -15.67 -13.88 8.40
CA ARG A 267 -15.31 -15.32 8.25
C ARG A 267 -15.69 -15.88 6.88
N MET A 268 -16.82 -15.47 6.31
CA MET A 268 -17.24 -15.90 4.96
C MET A 268 -16.36 -15.29 3.87
N VAL A 269 -15.98 -14.02 4.03
CA VAL A 269 -15.01 -13.35 3.17
C VAL A 269 -13.64 -14.03 3.30
N MET A 270 -13.22 -14.39 4.52
CA MET A 270 -11.98 -15.14 4.79
C MET A 270 -12.01 -16.55 4.15
N ALA A 271 -13.13 -17.25 4.23
CA ALA A 271 -13.27 -18.59 3.63
C ALA A 271 -13.19 -18.55 2.09
N THR A 272 -13.48 -17.41 1.48
CA THR A 272 -13.29 -17.27 0.03
C THR A 272 -11.80 -17.09 -0.27
N ARG A 273 -11.17 -18.13 -0.85
CA ARG A 273 -9.75 -18.13 -1.29
C ARG A 273 -9.37 -16.93 -2.20
N LYS A 274 -10.35 -16.12 -2.62
CA LYS A 274 -10.15 -14.91 -3.46
C LYS A 274 -9.31 -13.81 -2.79
N PHE A 275 -9.21 -13.82 -1.46
CA PHE A 275 -8.42 -12.84 -0.69
C PHE A 275 -6.99 -13.28 -0.37
N ARG A 276 -6.55 -14.44 -0.84
CA ARG A 276 -5.13 -14.81 -0.75
C ARG A 276 -4.33 -14.01 -1.77
N LYS A 277 -3.86 -12.83 -1.36
CA LYS A 277 -3.06 -11.89 -2.17
C LYS A 277 -1.94 -12.59 -2.93
N THR A 278 -1.20 -13.45 -2.26
CA THR A 278 -0.03 -14.16 -2.79
C THR A 278 -0.37 -15.00 -4.02
N ASP A 279 -1.42 -15.81 -3.96
CA ASP A 279 -1.81 -16.68 -5.09
C ASP A 279 -2.27 -15.88 -6.30
N ASN A 280 -2.85 -14.70 -6.08
CA ASN A 280 -3.31 -13.85 -7.16
C ASN A 280 -2.14 -13.15 -7.85
N LEU A 281 -1.22 -12.56 -7.08
CA LEU A 281 -0.02 -11.88 -7.61
C LEU A 281 0.87 -12.85 -8.36
N TYR A 282 1.13 -14.04 -7.80
CA TYR A 282 1.88 -15.10 -8.48
C TYR A 282 1.27 -15.50 -9.82
N ARG A 283 -0.05 -15.72 -9.85
CA ARG A 283 -0.76 -16.03 -11.10
C ARG A 283 -0.66 -14.90 -12.13
N GLN A 284 -0.70 -13.65 -11.69
CA GLN A 284 -0.55 -12.49 -12.58
C GLN A 284 0.89 -12.39 -13.10
N ALA A 285 1.88 -12.52 -12.22
CA ALA A 285 3.30 -12.54 -12.61
C ALA A 285 3.55 -13.64 -13.65
N ARG A 286 3.07 -14.87 -13.41
CA ARG A 286 3.19 -15.99 -14.34
C ARG A 286 2.53 -15.74 -15.69
N ARG A 287 1.39 -15.05 -15.72
CA ARG A 287 0.71 -14.66 -16.97
C ARG A 287 1.44 -13.60 -17.76
N MET A 288 2.32 -12.83 -17.13
CA MET A 288 3.12 -11.80 -17.77
C MET A 288 4.40 -12.35 -18.40
N LEU A 289 4.85 -13.55 -18.00
CA LEU A 289 6.03 -14.18 -18.53
C LEU A 289 5.79 -14.72 -19.96
N GLY A 290 6.84 -14.70 -20.78
CA GLY A 290 6.83 -15.21 -22.14
C GLY A 290 6.30 -14.23 -23.19
N ALA A 291 6.15 -14.72 -24.43
CA ALA A 291 5.79 -13.90 -25.59
C ALA A 291 4.43 -13.19 -25.48
N GLU A 292 3.46 -13.82 -24.81
CA GLU A 292 2.12 -13.25 -24.59
C GLU A 292 2.04 -12.35 -23.35
N GLY A 293 3.06 -12.34 -22.50
CA GLY A 293 3.05 -11.62 -21.23
C GLY A 293 2.90 -10.11 -21.43
N MET A 294 3.64 -9.52 -22.35
CA MET A 294 3.55 -8.09 -22.66
C MET A 294 2.18 -7.70 -23.21
N LYS A 295 1.52 -8.59 -23.95
CA LYS A 295 0.15 -8.37 -24.43
C LYS A 295 -0.85 -8.35 -23.28
N GLY A 296 -0.69 -9.27 -22.32
CA GLY A 296 -1.48 -9.31 -21.09
C GLY A 296 -1.28 -8.05 -20.25
N PHE A 297 -0.04 -7.59 -20.08
CA PHE A 297 0.29 -6.37 -19.37
C PHE A 297 -0.33 -5.12 -20.03
N ARG A 298 -0.18 -4.96 -21.36
CA ARG A 298 -0.82 -3.86 -22.08
C ARG A 298 -2.33 -3.85 -21.94
N LYS A 299 -2.95 -5.03 -22.01
CA LYS A 299 -4.40 -5.13 -21.79
C LYS A 299 -4.79 -4.69 -20.38
N ALA A 300 -3.99 -5.02 -19.39
CA ALA A 300 -4.19 -4.58 -18.01
C ALA A 300 -4.04 -3.06 -17.86
N MET A 301 -3.06 -2.44 -18.53
CA MET A 301 -2.85 -0.99 -18.53
C MET A 301 -4.05 -0.18 -19.04
N ASN A 302 -4.89 -0.79 -19.90
CA ASN A 302 -6.07 -0.14 -20.49
C ASN A 302 -7.36 -0.38 -19.68
N ASN A 303 -7.27 -0.89 -18.46
CA ASN A 303 -8.41 -1.09 -17.60
C ASN A 303 -8.26 -0.40 -16.24
N ASP A 304 -9.30 -0.46 -15.42
CA ASP A 304 -9.34 0.18 -14.11
C ASP A 304 -8.20 -0.23 -13.16
N TYR A 305 -7.49 -1.36 -13.40
CA TYR A 305 -6.40 -1.83 -12.54
C TYR A 305 -5.24 -0.85 -12.48
N PHE A 306 -5.01 -0.13 -13.57
CA PHE A 306 -3.98 0.89 -13.68
C PHE A 306 -4.54 2.32 -13.68
N ALA A 307 -5.80 2.50 -13.30
CA ALA A 307 -6.34 3.82 -13.10
C ALA A 307 -5.43 4.62 -12.14
N GLY A 308 -5.07 5.82 -12.52
CA GLY A 308 -4.10 6.65 -11.80
C GLY A 308 -2.62 6.39 -12.14
N TYR A 309 -2.27 5.24 -12.69
CA TYR A 309 -0.87 4.88 -13.03
C TYR A 309 -0.49 5.11 -14.50
N GLY A 310 -1.44 5.50 -15.34
CA GLY A 310 -1.25 5.58 -16.80
C GLY A 310 -0.48 6.79 -17.30
N ASN A 311 -0.44 7.86 -16.51
CA ASN A 311 0.18 9.11 -16.93
C ASN A 311 1.69 9.07 -16.72
N GLY A 312 2.46 9.13 -17.81
CA GLY A 312 3.93 9.12 -17.76
C GLY A 312 4.58 7.74 -17.80
N ALA A 313 3.81 6.68 -17.99
CA ALA A 313 4.38 5.37 -18.19
C ALA A 313 5.23 5.33 -19.48
N PRO A 314 6.48 4.83 -19.43
CA PRO A 314 7.30 4.70 -20.62
C PRO A 314 6.63 3.76 -21.61
N ALA A 315 6.74 4.06 -22.92
CA ALA A 315 6.21 3.21 -23.97
C ALA A 315 6.75 1.77 -23.81
N ILE A 316 5.85 0.81 -23.62
CA ILE A 316 6.21 -0.59 -23.47
C ILE A 316 6.59 -1.12 -24.86
N VAL A 317 7.85 -1.55 -25.00
CA VAL A 317 8.32 -2.19 -26.22
C VAL A 317 7.73 -3.60 -26.31
N PRO A 318 7.19 -4.04 -27.46
CA PRO A 318 6.77 -5.42 -27.66
C PRO A 318 7.94 -6.38 -27.43
N GLY A 319 7.73 -7.40 -26.68
CA GLY A 319 8.76 -8.41 -26.46
C GLY A 319 8.37 -9.43 -25.41
N GLU A 320 9.17 -10.47 -25.32
CA GLU A 320 9.07 -11.49 -24.32
C GLU A 320 9.57 -10.98 -22.97
N LEU A 321 8.82 -11.18 -21.90
CA LEU A 321 9.29 -10.98 -20.55
C LEU A 321 9.92 -12.27 -20.00
N LYS A 322 11.13 -12.14 -19.46
CA LYS A 322 11.85 -13.23 -18.79
C LYS A 322 11.71 -13.21 -17.27
N GLY A 323 11.46 -12.02 -16.70
CA GLY A 323 11.29 -11.83 -15.27
C GLY A 323 10.17 -10.86 -14.93
N VAL A 324 9.52 -11.09 -13.78
CA VAL A 324 8.55 -10.15 -13.18
C VAL A 324 8.85 -10.08 -11.69
N ILE A 325 9.03 -8.87 -11.17
CA ILE A 325 9.27 -8.58 -9.76
C ILE A 325 8.07 -7.78 -9.23
N MET A 326 7.49 -8.24 -8.12
CA MET A 326 6.39 -7.56 -7.43
C MET A 326 6.70 -7.43 -5.94
N GLY A 327 6.52 -6.21 -5.38
CA GLY A 327 6.84 -5.89 -3.98
C GLY A 327 5.69 -6.09 -2.98
N HIS A 328 4.47 -5.85 -3.39
CA HIS A 328 3.28 -5.64 -2.58
C HIS A 328 2.94 -6.68 -1.49
N ASN A 329 3.34 -7.91 -1.63
CA ASN A 329 2.97 -8.99 -0.70
C ASN A 329 4.03 -9.33 0.35
N HIS A 330 5.20 -8.70 0.32
CA HIS A 330 6.33 -8.90 1.25
C HIS A 330 6.74 -10.38 1.41
N ARG A 331 6.54 -11.21 0.39
CA ARG A 331 6.87 -12.64 0.40
C ARG A 331 7.76 -13.01 -0.78
N HIS A 332 8.75 -13.83 -0.48
CA HIS A 332 9.52 -14.53 -1.53
C HIS A 332 8.67 -15.67 -2.10
N VAL A 333 8.55 -15.74 -3.42
CA VAL A 333 7.86 -16.80 -4.14
C VAL A 333 8.78 -17.36 -5.22
#